data_d7cf2fdaebdedd6ec853ce2565dad795
#
_entry.id   d7cf2fdaebdedd6ec853ce2565dad795
#
_cell.length_a   1.000
_cell.length_b   1.000
_cell.length_c   1.000
_cell.angle_alpha   90.00
_cell.angle_beta   90.00
_cell.angle_gamma   90.00
#
_symmetry.space_group_name_H-M   'P 1'
#
loop_
_entity.id
_entity.type
_entity.pdbx_description
1 polymer ?
#
loop_
_entity_poly.entity_id
_entity_poly.type
_entity_poly.pdbx_seq_one_letter_code
_entity_poly.pdbx_strand_id
1 'polypeptide(L)' 'MTGDQFAQLRSELDWTQQEVAAQLGVTRFTVSRWEGQEEVPRMAELALRYLARDLHAELMAHDGP' A
#
# COMPACT_ATOMS: atom_id res chain seq x y z
N MET A 1 5.26 9.27 -5.78
CA MET A 1 4.27 9.53 -4.70
C MET A 1 5.01 9.94 -3.45
N THR A 2 4.42 10.85 -2.66
CA THR A 2 5.02 11.26 -1.39
C THR A 2 4.72 10.21 -0.32
N GLY A 3 5.48 10.29 0.79
CA GLY A 3 5.22 9.42 1.93
C GLY A 3 3.81 9.61 2.48
N ASP A 4 3.31 10.84 2.52
CA ASP A 4 1.95 11.12 2.96
C ASP A 4 0.91 10.46 2.05
N GLN A 5 1.15 10.51 0.74
CA GLN A 5 0.25 9.85 -0.21
C GLN A 5 0.26 8.34 -0.05
N PHE A 6 1.45 7.78 0.23
CA PHE A 6 1.58 6.34 0.48
C PHE A 6 0.78 5.95 1.73
N ALA A 7 0.94 6.71 2.81
CA ALA A 7 0.21 6.47 4.06
C ALA A 7 -1.29 6.59 3.85
N GLN A 8 -1.71 7.58 3.08
CA GLN A 8 -3.13 7.79 2.79
C GLN A 8 -3.72 6.61 2.01
N LEU A 9 -3.02 6.16 0.97
CA LEU A 9 -3.48 5.02 0.17
C LEU A 9 -3.54 3.75 1.02
N ARG A 10 -2.51 3.51 1.84
CA ARG A 10 -2.50 2.37 2.75
C ARG A 10 -3.70 2.42 3.70
N SER A 11 -3.98 3.60 4.25
CA SER A 11 -5.08 3.79 5.17
C SER A 11 -6.44 3.55 4.51
N GLU A 12 -6.58 3.97 3.25
CA GLU A 12 -7.80 3.73 2.47
C GLU A 12 -8.04 2.25 2.22
N LEU A 13 -6.96 1.46 2.16
CA LEU A 13 -7.04 0.00 2.03
C LEU A 13 -7.32 -0.68 3.38
N ASP A 14 -7.37 0.11 4.46
CA ASP A 14 -7.60 -0.37 5.80
C ASP A 14 -6.49 -1.32 6.28
N TRP A 15 -5.28 -1.10 5.82
CA TRP A 15 -4.10 -1.89 6.18
C TRP A 15 -3.19 -1.11 7.12
N THR A 16 -2.61 -1.82 8.09
CA THR A 16 -1.58 -1.27 8.95
C THR A 16 -0.24 -1.26 8.22
N GLN A 17 0.74 -0.53 8.77
CA GLN A 17 2.10 -0.56 8.23
C GLN A 17 2.67 -1.98 8.25
N GLN A 18 2.36 -2.73 9.30
CA GLN A 18 2.81 -4.11 9.44
C GLN A 18 2.24 -4.99 8.33
N GLU A 19 0.97 -4.82 8.02
CA GLU A 19 0.32 -5.60 6.98
C GLU A 19 0.88 -5.30 5.59
N VAL A 20 1.10 -4.03 5.28
CA VAL A 20 1.71 -3.63 4.02
C VAL A 20 3.14 -4.16 3.94
N ALA A 21 3.90 -4.05 5.03
CA ALA A 21 5.26 -4.57 5.06
C ALA A 21 5.30 -6.06 4.74
N ALA A 22 4.38 -6.84 5.31
CA ALA A 22 4.30 -8.27 5.05
C ALA A 22 4.01 -8.54 3.58
N GLN A 23 3.09 -7.77 2.98
CA GLN A 23 2.73 -7.95 1.58
C GLN A 23 3.87 -7.59 0.63
N LEU A 24 4.67 -6.58 0.98
CA LEU A 24 5.78 -6.14 0.13
C LEU A 24 7.09 -6.86 0.42
N GLY A 25 7.12 -7.71 1.44
CA GLY A 25 8.34 -8.44 1.80
C GLY A 25 9.40 -7.56 2.43
N VAL A 26 9.00 -6.51 3.14
CA VAL A 26 9.92 -5.61 3.85
C VAL A 26 9.54 -5.55 5.32
N THR A 27 10.34 -4.84 6.11
CA THR A 27 10.03 -4.66 7.53
C THR A 27 9.09 -3.48 7.72
N ARG A 28 8.35 -3.50 8.83
CA ARG A 28 7.51 -2.36 9.22
C ARG A 28 8.32 -1.08 9.30
N PHE A 29 9.55 -1.18 9.79
CA PHE A 29 10.46 -0.04 9.89
C PHE A 29 10.68 0.61 8.51
N THR A 30 10.85 -0.21 7.48
CA THR A 30 11.03 0.29 6.12
C THR A 30 9.80 1.06 5.64
N VAL A 31 8.60 0.52 5.88
CA VAL A 31 7.36 1.20 5.50
C VAL A 31 7.22 2.53 6.26
N SER A 32 7.51 2.52 7.56
CA SER A 32 7.45 3.73 8.37
C SER A 32 8.40 4.80 7.83
N ARG A 33 9.60 4.40 7.44
CA ARG A 33 10.59 5.31 6.87
C ARG A 33 10.09 5.91 5.55
N TRP A 34 9.50 5.08 4.69
CA TRP A 34 8.95 5.57 3.42
C TRP A 34 7.87 6.62 3.64
N GLU A 35 7.01 6.40 4.62
CA GLU A 35 5.90 7.32 4.89
C GLU A 35 6.38 8.66 5.45
N GLY A 36 7.61 8.72 5.95
CA GLY A 36 8.22 9.95 6.39
C GLY A 36 9.05 10.67 5.32
N GLN A 37 9.14 10.13 4.12
CA GLN A 37 9.97 10.70 3.06
C GLN A 37 9.14 11.58 2.12
N GLU A 38 9.82 12.54 1.48
CA GLU A 38 9.17 13.37 0.47
C GLU A 38 8.84 12.57 -0.77
N GLU A 39 9.66 11.54 -1.07
CA GLU A 39 9.46 10.70 -2.24
C GLU A 39 9.64 9.24 -1.85
N VAL A 40 8.64 8.44 -2.12
CA VAL A 40 8.67 7.00 -1.88
C VAL A 40 9.36 6.32 -3.07
N PRO A 41 10.19 5.28 -2.85
CA PRO A 41 10.77 4.54 -3.97
C PRO A 41 9.68 4.09 -4.95
N ARG A 42 9.97 4.24 -6.24
CA ARG A 42 8.97 3.93 -7.26
C ARG A 42 8.48 2.49 -7.19
N MET A 43 9.36 1.57 -6.84
CA MET A 43 8.95 0.17 -6.72
C MET A 43 7.93 -0.02 -5.60
N ALA A 44 8.08 0.72 -4.49
CA ALA A 44 7.13 0.66 -3.38
C ALA A 44 5.78 1.25 -3.80
N GLU A 45 5.79 2.35 -4.53
CA GLU A 45 4.58 2.97 -5.06
C GLU A 45 3.84 2.01 -5.98
N LEU A 46 4.55 1.41 -6.93
CA LEU A 46 3.95 0.48 -7.89
C LEU A 46 3.39 -0.75 -7.19
N ALA A 47 4.12 -1.27 -6.20
CA ALA A 47 3.65 -2.42 -5.45
C ALA A 47 2.36 -2.12 -4.68
N LEU A 48 2.30 -0.96 -4.03
CA LEU A 48 1.10 -0.59 -3.28
C LEU A 48 -0.09 -0.34 -4.22
N ARG A 49 0.14 0.31 -5.35
CA ARG A 49 -0.91 0.52 -6.34
C ARG A 49 -1.42 -0.80 -6.90
N TYR A 50 -0.53 -1.76 -7.11
CA TYR A 50 -0.92 -3.10 -7.57
C TYR A 50 -1.82 -3.79 -6.54
N LEU A 51 -1.44 -3.74 -5.27
CA LEU A 51 -2.23 -4.35 -4.19
C LEU A 51 -3.60 -3.67 -4.07
N ALA A 52 -3.65 -2.36 -4.20
CA ALA A 52 -4.91 -1.62 -4.17
C ALA A 52 -5.82 -2.04 -5.31
N ARG A 53 -5.26 -2.20 -6.50
CA ARG A 53 -6.02 -2.61 -7.68
C ARG A 53 -6.54 -4.03 -7.54
N ASP A 54 -5.69 -4.94 -7.03
CA ASP A 54 -6.04 -6.34 -6.86
C ASP A 54 -7.18 -6.48 -5.85
N LEU A 55 -7.08 -5.78 -4.73
CA LEU A 55 -8.13 -5.79 -3.73
C LEU A 55 -9.44 -5.25 -4.28
N HIS A 56 -9.36 -4.15 -5.05
CA HIS A 56 -10.53 -3.56 -5.68
C HIS A 56 -11.18 -4.54 -6.66
N ALA A 57 -10.38 -5.25 -7.43
CA ALA A 57 -10.87 -6.24 -8.37
C ALA A 57 -11.59 -7.38 -7.65
N GLU A 58 -11.07 -7.85 -6.52
CA GLU A 58 -11.71 -8.88 -5.72
C GLU A 58 -13.07 -8.41 -5.19
N LEU A 59 -13.14 -7.17 -4.69
CA LEU A 59 -14.39 -6.62 -4.19
C LEU A 59 -15.43 -6.52 -5.31
N MET A 60 -15.01 -6.11 -6.50
CA MET A 60 -15.91 -6.03 -7.65
C MET A 60 -16.38 -7.41 -8.10
N ALA A 61 -15.52 -8.42 -7.99
CA ALA A 61 -15.88 -9.77 -8.36
C ALA A 61 -16.95 -10.36 -7.43
N HIS A 62 -16.99 -9.92 -6.18
CA HIS A 62 -17.98 -10.39 -5.21
C HIS A 62 -19.36 -9.77 -5.39
N ASP A 63 -19.44 -8.67 -6.14
CA ASP A 63 -20.72 -8.00 -6.41
C ASP A 63 -21.54 -8.70 -7.49
N GLY A 64 -20.97 -9.66 -8.18
CA GLY A 64 -21.68 -10.41 -9.20
C GLY A 64 -22.59 -11.47 -8.60
N PRO A 65 -23.66 -11.79 -9.26
CA PRO A 65 -24.51 -12.91 -8.86
C PRO A 65 -23.81 -14.25 -9.03
#